data_28d2f406b51139cd2149f48a0fcc0dce
#
_entry.id   28d2f406b51139cd2149f48a0fcc0dce
#
_cell.length_a   1.000
_cell.length_b   1.000
_cell.length_c   1.000
_cell.angle_alpha   90.00
_cell.angle_beta   90.00
_cell.angle_gamma   90.00
#
_symmetry.space_group_name_H-M   'P 1'
#
loop_
_entity.id
_entity.type
_entity.pdbx_description
1 polymer ?
#
loop_
_entity_poly.entity_id
_entity_poly.type
_entity_poly.pdbx_seq_one_letter_code
_entity_poly.pdbx_strand_id
1 'polypeptide(L)'
;YTPNDVQESGTLVLRSSNVNNSEIVDADNVYVNPQVVNSEMVKVGDIIVVVRNGSRSLIGKHAQIKTFMPNTVIGAFMTGIRSECPEFTNALLNTSKFEKEIAMNMGATINQITGYMFSRMEFKIPCINEQKKIGEYFDNLDNLITLHQREWKGKKLWIIINCLLNTIKNG
;
A
#
# COMPACT_ATOMS: atom_id res chain seq x y z
N TYR A 1 9.80 -3.24 -17.00
CA TYR A 1 11.02 -2.40 -17.14
C TYR A 1 12.23 -3.27 -16.86
N THR A 2 13.31 -3.02 -17.56
CA THR A 2 14.58 -3.74 -17.43
C THR A 2 15.56 -2.93 -16.55
N PRO A 3 16.66 -3.52 -16.06
CA PRO A 3 17.68 -2.76 -15.33
C PRO A 3 18.25 -1.57 -16.13
N ASN A 4 18.24 -1.64 -17.46
CA ASN A 4 18.72 -0.56 -18.32
C ASN A 4 17.77 0.66 -18.38
N ASP A 5 16.52 0.48 -17.98
CA ASP A 5 15.50 1.54 -17.95
C ASP A 5 15.57 2.35 -16.65
N VAL A 6 16.28 1.86 -15.62
CA VAL A 6 16.39 2.47 -14.30
C VAL A 6 17.25 3.72 -14.36
N GLN A 7 16.78 4.80 -13.74
CA GLN A 7 17.41 6.12 -13.68
C GLN A 7 17.34 6.69 -12.26
N GLU A 8 18.11 7.73 -11.97
CA GLU A 8 18.07 8.45 -10.69
C GLU A 8 16.76 9.24 -10.49
N SER A 9 16.11 9.61 -11.58
CA SER A 9 14.84 10.34 -11.59
C SER A 9 14.01 9.95 -12.80
N GLY A 10 12.70 10.25 -12.79
CA GLY A 10 11.81 9.95 -13.91
C GLY A 10 10.42 9.50 -13.43
N THR A 11 9.91 8.40 -13.98
CA THR A 11 8.65 7.80 -13.52
C THR A 11 8.91 6.86 -12.35
N LEU A 12 8.27 7.13 -11.22
CA LEU A 12 8.30 6.25 -10.04
C LEU A 12 7.53 4.96 -10.32
N VAL A 13 8.15 3.82 -10.01
CA VAL A 13 7.52 2.51 -10.10
C VAL A 13 7.24 1.98 -8.71
N LEU A 14 5.97 1.97 -8.30
CA LEU A 14 5.54 1.42 -7.01
C LEU A 14 5.68 -0.09 -7.00
N ARG A 15 6.35 -0.59 -5.97
CA ARG A 15 6.63 -2.01 -5.73
C ARG A 15 6.14 -2.43 -4.34
N SER A 16 6.29 -3.69 -4.01
CA SER A 16 5.91 -4.21 -2.68
C SER A 16 6.65 -3.53 -1.51
N SER A 17 7.85 -2.98 -1.75
CA SER A 17 8.61 -2.19 -0.77
C SER A 17 7.95 -0.85 -0.43
N ASN A 18 7.18 -0.29 -1.36
CA ASN A 18 6.46 0.97 -1.17
C ASN A 18 5.10 0.80 -0.48
N VAL A 19 4.72 -0.43 -0.11
CA VAL A 19 3.46 -0.72 0.59
C VAL A 19 3.75 -1.17 2.01
N ASN A 20 3.29 -0.42 3.00
CA ASN A 20 3.44 -0.79 4.41
C ASN A 20 2.23 -0.31 5.22
N ASN A 21 1.63 -1.20 6.04
CA ASN A 21 0.47 -0.90 6.88
C ASN A 21 -0.67 -0.19 6.13
N SER A 22 -1.01 -0.69 4.95
CA SER A 22 -2.03 -0.13 4.05
C SER A 22 -1.76 1.31 3.57
N GLU A 23 -0.51 1.78 3.70
CA GLU A 23 -0.06 3.11 3.27
C GLU A 23 1.05 2.98 2.22
N ILE A 24 1.15 4.02 1.36
CA ILE A 24 2.31 4.20 0.49
C ILE A 24 3.44 4.82 1.32
N VAL A 25 4.59 4.19 1.30
CA VAL A 25 5.79 4.66 2.00
C VAL A 25 6.91 4.97 1.02
N ASP A 26 7.70 5.96 1.38
CA ASP A 26 8.94 6.31 0.67
C ASP A 26 10.05 5.33 1.09
N ALA A 27 10.15 4.22 0.36
CA ALA A 27 11.12 3.18 0.65
C ALA A 27 11.58 2.50 -0.64
N ASP A 28 12.89 2.42 -0.83
CA ASP A 28 13.51 1.69 -1.94
C ASP A 28 12.91 2.06 -3.32
N ASN A 29 12.79 3.38 -3.56
CA ASN A 29 12.18 3.92 -4.76
C ASN A 29 12.99 3.57 -6.01
N VAL A 30 12.28 3.16 -7.05
CA VAL A 30 12.85 2.91 -8.38
C VAL A 30 12.20 3.84 -9.37
N TYR A 31 13.03 4.58 -10.08
CA TYR A 31 12.60 5.44 -11.17
C TYR A 31 13.05 4.86 -12.51
N VAL A 32 12.22 5.02 -13.51
CA VAL A 32 12.52 4.57 -14.87
C VAL A 32 12.38 5.71 -15.86
N ASN A 33 13.03 5.56 -17.03
CA ASN A 33 12.89 6.49 -18.13
C ASN A 33 11.40 6.66 -18.51
N PRO A 34 10.83 7.88 -18.46
CA PRO A 34 9.43 8.10 -18.80
C PRO A 34 9.05 7.64 -20.21
N GLN A 35 9.98 7.61 -21.13
CA GLN A 35 9.72 7.21 -22.53
C GLN A 35 9.43 5.73 -22.73
N VAL A 36 9.85 4.87 -21.77
CA VAL A 36 9.56 3.42 -21.82
C VAL A 36 8.28 3.04 -21.09
N VAL A 37 7.63 4.02 -20.41
CA VAL A 37 6.42 3.80 -19.65
C VAL A 37 5.22 3.74 -20.58
N ASN A 38 4.54 2.59 -20.60
CA ASN A 38 3.34 2.33 -21.39
C ASN A 38 2.12 1.94 -20.53
N SER A 39 2.26 1.99 -19.22
CA SER A 39 1.20 1.68 -18.26
C SER A 39 0.49 2.96 -17.80
N GLU A 40 -0.75 2.81 -17.35
CA GLU A 40 -1.55 3.91 -16.81
C GLU A 40 -0.92 4.43 -15.50
N MET A 41 -0.90 5.75 -15.33
CA MET A 41 -0.48 6.41 -14.10
C MET A 41 -1.50 6.15 -12.99
N VAL A 42 -1.01 6.02 -11.75
CA VAL A 42 -1.88 5.91 -10.58
C VAL A 42 -2.67 7.20 -10.37
N LYS A 43 -3.88 7.07 -9.83
CA LYS A 43 -4.78 8.18 -9.49
C LYS A 43 -5.12 8.13 -8.00
N VAL A 44 -5.49 9.26 -7.44
CA VAL A 44 -6.06 9.31 -6.10
C VAL A 44 -7.29 8.43 -6.03
N GLY A 45 -7.40 7.60 -5.02
CA GLY A 45 -8.43 6.58 -4.84
C GLY A 45 -8.09 5.20 -5.41
N ASP A 46 -7.07 5.06 -6.27
CA ASP A 46 -6.62 3.73 -6.69
C ASP A 46 -6.06 2.96 -5.49
N ILE A 47 -6.34 1.66 -5.44
CA ILE A 47 -5.76 0.75 -4.45
C ILE A 47 -4.78 -0.16 -5.17
N ILE A 48 -3.55 -0.18 -4.74
CA ILE A 48 -2.52 -1.06 -5.30
C ILE A 48 -2.34 -2.28 -4.40
N VAL A 49 -2.21 -3.45 -5.02
CA VAL A 49 -2.11 -4.74 -4.34
C VAL A 49 -0.91 -5.52 -4.85
N VAL A 50 -0.15 -6.11 -3.95
CA VAL A 50 0.95 -7.03 -4.29
C VAL A 50 0.36 -8.37 -4.72
N VAL A 51 0.55 -8.75 -5.97
CA VAL A 51 0.02 -10.01 -6.52
C VAL A 51 1.10 -11.05 -6.81
N ARG A 52 2.37 -10.65 -6.79
CA ARG A 52 3.52 -11.54 -6.92
C ARG A 52 4.68 -11.08 -6.04
N ASN A 53 5.29 -12.00 -5.31
CA ASN A 53 6.49 -11.71 -4.52
C ASN A 53 7.24 -13.01 -4.19
N GLY A 54 8.55 -12.92 -3.90
CA GLY A 54 9.34 -14.05 -3.40
C GLY A 54 8.86 -14.55 -2.03
N SER A 55 8.33 -13.65 -1.18
CA SER A 55 7.71 -14.00 0.10
C SER A 55 6.20 -14.10 -0.03
N ARG A 56 5.65 -15.25 0.37
CA ARG A 56 4.21 -15.53 0.37
C ARG A 56 3.42 -14.55 1.25
N SER A 57 4.00 -14.13 2.37
CA SER A 57 3.37 -13.21 3.34
C SER A 57 3.17 -11.79 2.80
N LEU A 58 3.79 -11.45 1.68
CA LEU A 58 3.63 -10.14 1.05
C LEU A 58 2.52 -10.11 0.00
N ILE A 59 2.03 -11.27 -0.45
CA ILE A 59 0.90 -11.34 -1.40
C ILE A 59 -0.37 -10.88 -0.69
N GLY A 60 -1.10 -9.98 -1.32
CA GLY A 60 -2.29 -9.35 -0.76
C GLY A 60 -2.03 -8.06 0.04
N LYS A 61 -0.76 -7.73 0.35
CA LYS A 61 -0.45 -6.39 0.85
C LYS A 61 -0.97 -5.34 -0.12
N HIS A 62 -1.59 -4.31 0.41
CA HIS A 62 -2.21 -3.27 -0.40
C HIS A 62 -2.09 -1.90 0.26
N ALA A 63 -2.30 -0.86 -0.53
CA ALA A 63 -2.39 0.51 -0.06
C ALA A 63 -3.27 1.34 -0.99
N GLN A 64 -4.01 2.28 -0.43
CA GLN A 64 -4.76 3.28 -1.19
C GLN A 64 -3.86 4.47 -1.53
N ILE A 65 -3.94 4.96 -2.76
CA ILE A 65 -3.33 6.21 -3.18
C ILE A 65 -4.17 7.38 -2.61
N LYS A 66 -3.75 7.94 -1.49
CA LYS A 66 -4.49 9.01 -0.79
C LYS A 66 -4.16 10.41 -1.30
N THR A 67 -3.00 10.58 -1.91
CA THR A 67 -2.52 11.89 -2.42
C THR A 67 -2.12 11.79 -3.88
N PHE A 68 -2.13 12.94 -4.57
CA PHE A 68 -1.67 12.99 -5.95
C PHE A 68 -0.18 12.63 -6.05
N MET A 69 0.13 11.66 -6.90
CA MET A 69 1.48 11.16 -7.16
C MET A 69 1.78 11.34 -8.66
N PRO A 70 2.44 12.42 -9.05
CA PRO A 70 2.78 12.66 -10.46
C PRO A 70 3.78 11.63 -10.96
N ASN A 71 3.71 11.31 -12.24
CA ASN A 71 4.65 10.40 -12.91
C ASN A 71 4.89 9.09 -12.14
N THR A 72 3.81 8.45 -11.70
CA THR A 72 3.89 7.25 -10.89
C THR A 72 3.04 6.13 -11.49
N VAL A 73 3.63 4.95 -11.61
CA VAL A 73 2.99 3.73 -12.11
C VAL A 73 3.18 2.57 -11.14
N ILE A 74 2.45 1.48 -11.33
CA ILE A 74 2.65 0.24 -10.57
C ILE A 74 3.61 -0.70 -11.31
N GLY A 75 4.43 -1.42 -10.55
CA GLY A 75 5.33 -2.44 -11.06
C GLY A 75 4.60 -3.72 -11.50
N ALA A 76 5.27 -4.55 -12.28
CA ALA A 76 4.71 -5.79 -12.87
C ALA A 76 4.21 -6.83 -11.84
N PHE A 77 4.60 -6.71 -10.56
CA PHE A 77 4.19 -7.60 -9.48
C PHE A 77 3.05 -7.04 -8.64
N MET A 78 2.47 -5.94 -9.11
CA MET A 78 1.34 -5.26 -8.49
C MET A 78 0.11 -5.32 -9.41
N THR A 79 -1.06 -5.17 -8.82
CA THR A 79 -2.30 -4.86 -9.56
C THR A 79 -2.97 -3.64 -8.96
N GLY A 80 -3.73 -2.91 -9.77
CA GLY A 80 -4.52 -1.76 -9.34
C GLY A 80 -6.00 -2.09 -9.32
N ILE A 81 -6.71 -1.61 -8.31
CA ILE A 81 -8.16 -1.64 -8.21
C ILE A 81 -8.67 -0.21 -8.22
N ARG A 82 -9.62 0.07 -9.09
CA ARG A 82 -10.35 1.34 -9.13
C ARG A 82 -11.79 1.10 -8.72
N SER A 83 -12.25 1.76 -7.68
CA SER A 83 -13.56 1.55 -7.06
C SER A 83 -14.29 2.88 -6.91
N GLU A 84 -15.64 2.82 -6.93
CA GLU A 84 -16.48 3.98 -6.58
C GLU A 84 -16.43 4.36 -5.10
N CYS A 85 -16.01 3.41 -4.25
CA CYS A 85 -15.83 3.60 -2.80
C CYS A 85 -14.46 3.05 -2.38
N PRO A 86 -13.37 3.78 -2.68
CA PRO A 86 -12.01 3.29 -2.43
C PRO A 86 -11.73 3.04 -0.95
N GLU A 87 -12.24 3.86 -0.03
CA GLU A 87 -12.09 3.68 1.42
C GLU A 87 -12.74 2.38 1.90
N PHE A 88 -13.95 2.07 1.40
CA PHE A 88 -14.62 0.80 1.69
C PHE A 88 -13.84 -0.38 1.10
N THR A 89 -13.37 -0.25 -0.13
CA THR A 89 -12.61 -1.31 -0.79
C THR A 89 -11.30 -1.56 -0.04
N ASN A 90 -10.59 -0.51 0.38
CA ASN A 90 -9.39 -0.64 1.20
C ASN A 90 -9.69 -1.35 2.54
N ALA A 91 -10.78 -1.00 3.22
CA ALA A 91 -11.21 -1.67 4.44
C ALA A 91 -11.58 -3.15 4.20
N LEU A 92 -12.23 -3.46 3.07
CA LEU A 92 -12.57 -4.84 2.68
C LEU A 92 -11.31 -5.69 2.49
N LEU A 93 -10.26 -5.15 1.87
CA LEU A 93 -9.00 -5.84 1.67
C LEU A 93 -8.21 -6.07 2.97
N ASN A 94 -8.54 -5.36 4.05
CA ASN A 94 -7.98 -5.59 5.40
C ASN A 94 -8.74 -6.68 6.20
N THR A 95 -9.73 -7.34 5.58
CA THR A 95 -10.51 -8.37 6.28
C THR A 95 -9.88 -9.76 6.18
N SER A 96 -10.13 -10.61 7.19
CA SER A 96 -9.77 -12.02 7.16
C SER A 96 -10.43 -12.80 6.01
N LYS A 97 -11.55 -12.28 5.46
CA LYS A 97 -12.18 -12.87 4.27
C LYS A 97 -11.28 -12.71 3.05
N PHE A 98 -10.71 -11.52 2.84
CA PHE A 98 -9.77 -11.29 1.76
C PHE A 98 -8.50 -12.14 1.92
N GLU A 99 -7.94 -12.22 3.13
CA GLU A 99 -6.77 -13.08 3.41
C GLU A 99 -7.05 -14.55 3.06
N LYS A 100 -8.25 -15.05 3.37
CA LYS A 100 -8.66 -16.40 3.00
C LYS A 100 -8.80 -16.59 1.49
N GLU A 101 -9.38 -15.60 0.77
CA GLU A 101 -9.45 -15.64 -0.69
C GLU A 101 -8.05 -15.66 -1.32
N ILE A 102 -7.13 -14.83 -0.82
CA ILE A 102 -5.71 -14.87 -1.22
C ILE A 102 -5.13 -16.27 -0.99
N ALA A 103 -5.29 -16.83 0.20
CA ALA A 103 -4.72 -18.12 0.55
C ALA A 103 -5.28 -19.28 -0.31
N MET A 104 -6.60 -19.27 -0.60
CA MET A 104 -7.27 -20.27 -1.44
C MET A 104 -6.86 -20.20 -2.90
N ASN A 105 -6.65 -19.00 -3.43
CA ASN A 105 -6.27 -18.79 -4.82
C ASN A 105 -4.76 -18.90 -5.07
N MET A 106 -3.96 -18.88 -4.02
CA MET A 106 -2.50 -18.98 -4.13
C MET A 106 -2.08 -20.43 -4.33
N GLY A 107 -1.40 -20.72 -5.44
CA GLY A 107 -0.87 -22.03 -5.75
C GLY A 107 0.18 -22.54 -4.73
N ALA A 108 0.40 -23.85 -4.69
CA ALA A 108 1.37 -24.45 -3.78
C ALA A 108 2.83 -24.07 -4.11
N THR A 109 3.12 -23.83 -5.37
CA THR A 109 4.50 -23.73 -5.89
C THR A 109 4.91 -22.30 -6.24
N ILE A 110 3.97 -21.43 -6.58
CA ILE A 110 4.25 -20.07 -7.06
C ILE A 110 3.54 -19.06 -6.16
N ASN A 111 4.31 -18.16 -5.57
CA ASN A 111 3.79 -17.03 -4.79
C ASN A 111 3.25 -15.94 -5.72
N GLN A 112 2.14 -16.24 -6.37
CA GLN A 112 1.48 -15.34 -7.31
C GLN A 112 -0.02 -15.58 -7.35
N ILE A 113 -0.78 -14.50 -7.44
CA ILE A 113 -2.18 -14.49 -7.83
C ILE A 113 -2.25 -13.79 -9.19
N THR A 114 -2.79 -14.49 -10.18
CA THR A 114 -2.98 -13.90 -11.51
C THR A 114 -4.15 -12.91 -11.50
N GLY A 115 -4.16 -11.97 -12.44
CA GLY A 115 -5.31 -11.05 -12.59
C GLY A 115 -6.63 -11.80 -12.78
N TYR A 116 -6.62 -12.95 -13.47
CA TYR A 116 -7.80 -13.81 -13.61
C TYR A 116 -8.28 -14.38 -12.27
N MET A 117 -7.37 -14.89 -11.44
CA MET A 117 -7.74 -15.40 -10.09
C MET A 117 -8.28 -14.28 -9.22
N PHE A 118 -7.63 -13.11 -9.28
CA PHE A 118 -8.05 -11.94 -8.51
C PHE A 118 -9.46 -11.47 -8.92
N SER A 119 -9.75 -11.40 -10.22
CA SER A 119 -11.07 -10.98 -10.73
C SER A 119 -12.20 -11.96 -10.40
N ARG A 120 -11.90 -13.19 -10.00
CA ARG A 120 -12.89 -14.21 -9.59
C ARG A 120 -13.17 -14.25 -8.09
N MET A 121 -12.48 -13.45 -7.29
CA MET A 121 -12.77 -13.36 -5.87
C MET A 121 -14.15 -12.72 -5.67
N GLU A 122 -15.00 -13.37 -4.88
CA GLU A 122 -16.38 -12.92 -4.66
C GLU A 122 -16.55 -12.44 -3.22
N PHE A 123 -17.12 -11.25 -3.08
CA PHE A 123 -17.44 -10.65 -1.80
C PHE A 123 -18.91 -10.25 -1.74
N LYS A 124 -19.58 -10.57 -0.64
CA LYS A 124 -20.87 -9.97 -0.33
C LYS A 124 -20.63 -8.58 0.21
N ILE A 125 -21.09 -7.59 -0.54
CA ILE A 125 -20.91 -6.17 -0.19
C ILE A 125 -22.27 -5.52 0.05
N PRO A 126 -22.38 -4.53 0.94
CA PRO A 126 -23.60 -3.79 1.19
C PRO A 126 -23.93 -2.82 0.04
N CYS A 127 -25.05 -2.11 0.15
CA CYS A 127 -25.40 -1.10 -0.83
C CYS A 127 -24.39 0.07 -0.81
N ILE A 128 -24.34 0.85 -1.90
CA ILE A 128 -23.34 1.90 -2.09
C ILE A 128 -23.33 2.94 -0.97
N ASN A 129 -24.50 3.28 -0.43
CA ASN A 129 -24.61 4.24 0.68
C ASN A 129 -23.99 3.69 1.99
N GLU A 130 -24.16 2.40 2.23
CA GLU A 130 -23.54 1.74 3.38
C GLU A 130 -22.02 1.58 3.17
N GLN A 131 -21.57 1.26 1.96
CA GLN A 131 -20.14 1.22 1.63
C GLN A 131 -19.47 2.56 1.95
N LYS A 132 -20.06 3.69 1.53
CA LYS A 132 -19.53 5.02 1.83
C LYS A 132 -19.37 5.25 3.34
N LYS A 133 -20.43 4.97 4.12
CA LYS A 133 -20.40 5.14 5.59
C LYS A 133 -19.34 4.26 6.26
N ILE A 134 -19.26 3.00 5.83
CA ILE A 134 -18.26 2.06 6.36
C ILE A 134 -16.86 2.51 6.00
N GLY A 135 -16.64 2.92 4.74
CA GLY A 135 -15.36 3.40 4.27
C GLY A 135 -14.88 4.63 5.05
N GLU A 136 -15.75 5.65 5.18
CA GLU A 136 -15.48 6.86 5.97
C GLU A 136 -15.15 6.53 7.42
N TYR A 137 -15.87 5.60 8.03
CA TYR A 137 -15.61 5.20 9.40
C TYR A 137 -14.22 4.59 9.60
N PHE A 138 -13.83 3.64 8.74
CA PHE A 138 -12.51 3.01 8.82
C PHE A 138 -11.39 3.95 8.44
N ASP A 139 -11.57 4.82 7.43
CA ASP A 139 -10.57 5.83 7.08
C ASP A 139 -10.32 6.81 8.25
N ASN A 140 -11.37 7.24 8.94
CA ASN A 140 -11.24 8.06 10.14
C ASN A 140 -10.49 7.34 11.26
N LEU A 141 -10.73 6.03 11.47
CA LEU A 141 -10.01 5.24 12.47
C LEU A 141 -8.53 5.12 12.10
N ASP A 142 -8.20 4.81 10.86
CA ASP A 142 -6.82 4.71 10.39
C ASP A 142 -6.06 6.03 10.55
N ASN A 143 -6.72 7.15 10.25
CA ASN A 143 -6.16 8.49 10.46
C ASN A 143 -5.87 8.76 11.94
N LEU A 144 -6.79 8.42 12.86
CA LEU A 144 -6.60 8.56 14.31
C LEU A 144 -5.45 7.68 14.82
N ILE A 145 -5.37 6.43 14.36
CA ILE A 145 -4.26 5.51 14.71
C ILE A 145 -2.93 6.08 14.24
N THR A 146 -2.86 6.56 13.01
CA THR A 146 -1.64 7.14 12.43
C THR A 146 -1.19 8.38 13.20
N LEU A 147 -2.12 9.29 13.54
CA LEU A 147 -1.82 10.48 14.35
C LEU A 147 -1.29 10.10 15.73
N HIS A 148 -1.94 9.16 16.39
CA HIS A 148 -1.52 8.70 17.72
C HIS A 148 -0.12 8.05 17.68
N GLN A 149 0.17 7.24 16.66
CA GLN A 149 1.49 6.65 16.48
C GLN A 149 2.58 7.70 16.23
N ARG A 150 2.28 8.76 15.49
CA ARG A 150 3.23 9.88 15.26
C ARG A 150 3.52 10.64 16.56
N GLU A 151 2.49 10.95 17.34
CA GLU A 151 2.66 11.58 18.66
C GLU A 151 3.50 10.72 19.62
N TRP A 152 3.23 9.42 19.65
CA TRP A 152 3.96 8.47 20.49
C TRP A 152 5.44 8.37 20.10
N LYS A 153 5.75 8.33 18.81
CA LYS A 153 7.12 8.36 18.29
C LYS A 153 7.80 9.69 18.66
N GLY A 154 7.13 10.81 18.52
CA GLY A 154 7.63 12.13 18.90
C GLY A 154 7.96 12.22 20.38
N LYS A 155 7.07 11.77 21.26
CA LYS A 155 7.29 11.74 22.72
C LYS A 155 8.48 10.85 23.09
N LYS A 156 8.61 9.67 22.48
CA LYS A 156 9.73 8.76 22.73
C LYS A 156 11.07 9.39 22.32
N LEU A 157 11.13 10.04 21.16
CA LEU A 157 12.32 10.73 20.69
C LEU A 157 12.71 11.86 21.62
N TRP A 158 11.74 12.67 22.07
CA TRP A 158 11.97 13.76 23.02
C TRP A 158 12.55 13.27 24.36
N ILE A 159 12.04 12.16 24.90
CA ILE A 159 12.56 11.55 26.14
C ILE A 159 14.03 11.12 25.93
N ILE A 160 14.36 10.46 24.83
CA ILE A 160 15.71 10.01 24.53
C ILE A 160 16.66 11.21 24.43
N ILE A 161 16.27 12.26 23.72
CA ILE A 161 17.08 13.47 23.57
C ILE A 161 17.35 14.13 24.94
N ASN A 162 16.33 14.26 25.78
CA ASN A 162 16.51 14.85 27.11
C ASN A 162 17.38 13.99 28.03
N CYS A 163 17.27 12.68 27.98
CA CYS A 163 18.17 11.79 28.70
C CYS A 163 19.64 11.99 28.26
N LEU A 164 19.90 12.06 26.95
CA LEU A 164 21.24 12.29 26.41
C LEU A 164 21.81 13.68 26.83
N LEU A 165 20.99 14.73 26.72
CA LEU A 165 21.38 16.09 27.12
C LEU A 165 21.70 16.18 28.61
N ASN A 166 20.95 15.48 29.46
CA ASN A 166 21.25 15.44 30.91
C ASN A 166 22.51 14.67 31.21
N THR A 167 22.81 13.60 30.47
CA THR A 167 24.07 12.87 30.63
C THR A 167 25.29 13.73 30.26
N ILE A 168 25.18 14.51 29.17
CA ILE A 168 26.26 15.42 28.73
C ILE A 168 26.49 16.59 29.70
N LYS A 169 25.43 17.06 30.40
CA LYS A 169 25.53 18.17 31.34
C LYS A 169 26.13 17.77 32.71
N ASN A 170 26.07 16.48 33.05
CA ASN A 170 26.47 15.95 34.35
C ASN A 170 27.75 15.12 34.29
N GLY A 171 28.41 14.99 33.14
CA GLY A 171 29.74 14.43 32.94
C GLY A 171 30.75 15.49 32.55
#